data_0b97c58bab767502f868f007c38218cf
#
_entry.id   0b97c58bab767502f868f007c38218cf
#
_cell.length_a   1.000
_cell.length_b   1.000
_cell.length_c   1.000
_cell.angle_alpha   90.00
_cell.angle_beta   90.00
_cell.angle_gamma   90.00
#
_symmetry.space_group_name_H-M   'P 1'
#
loop_
_entity.id
_entity.type
_entity.pdbx_description
1 polymer ?
#
loop_
_entity_poly.entity_id
_entity_poly.type
_entity_poly.pdbx_seq_one_letter_code
_entity_poly.pdbx_strand_id
1 'polypeptide(L)'
;GFSIFVFDGWRPLALQSELFEAAYDDVNLPPGFLAEPSEETTLPSPHVSGGTVDLTLSYRDSPLALGTPFDNFEDNAAIMAFERADSIVRRLRRLMYSSMRRQEFIVYSGEWWHFEYGTPRWAAITGRPGCYQIAEFPKVHSDPDQGRRGDSP
;
A
#
# COMPACT_ATOMS: atom_id res chain seq x y z
N GLY A 1 -22.61 4.86 -9.04
CA GLY A 1 -21.27 5.19 -9.54
C GLY A 1 -20.19 4.26 -9.00
N PHE A 2 -18.99 4.43 -9.47
CA PHE A 2 -17.82 3.81 -8.84
C PHE A 2 -17.33 4.67 -7.70
N SER A 3 -16.74 4.03 -6.70
CA SER A 3 -15.97 4.65 -5.60
C SER A 3 -14.64 3.93 -5.42
N ILE A 4 -13.78 4.46 -4.57
CA ILE A 4 -12.51 3.82 -4.20
C ILE A 4 -12.74 2.98 -2.95
N PHE A 5 -12.18 1.78 -2.94
CA PHE A 5 -12.06 0.92 -1.78
C PHE A 5 -10.58 0.71 -1.46
N VAL A 6 -10.17 0.97 -0.24
CA VAL A 6 -8.78 0.81 0.21
C VAL A 6 -8.63 -0.54 0.88
N PHE A 7 -7.64 -1.31 0.45
CA PHE A 7 -7.26 -2.58 1.05
C PHE A 7 -6.23 -2.39 2.16
N ASP A 8 -5.19 -1.61 1.88
CA ASP A 8 -4.10 -1.34 2.80
C ASP A 8 -3.55 0.08 2.61
N GLY A 9 -2.90 0.60 3.63
CA GLY A 9 -2.30 1.92 3.63
C GLY A 9 -0.97 1.93 4.36
N TRP A 10 -0.85 2.80 5.38
CA TRP A 10 0.35 2.83 6.20
C TRP A 10 0.47 1.56 7.06
N ARG A 11 1.65 0.96 7.00
CA ARG A 11 1.98 -0.25 7.73
C ARG A 11 3.17 0.02 8.65
N PRO A 12 3.03 -0.08 9.99
CA PRO A 12 4.16 0.05 10.90
C PRO A 12 5.28 -0.93 10.56
N LEU A 13 6.54 -0.54 10.80
CA LEU A 13 7.69 -1.40 10.50
C LEU A 13 7.60 -2.76 11.22
N ALA A 14 7.12 -2.78 12.47
CA ALA A 14 6.92 -4.02 13.22
C ALA A 14 5.94 -4.97 12.50
N LEU A 15 4.81 -4.45 11.99
CA LEU A 15 3.85 -5.25 11.24
C LEU A 15 4.44 -5.71 9.90
N GLN A 16 5.23 -4.87 9.23
CA GLN A 16 5.94 -5.26 8.01
C GLN A 16 6.89 -6.44 8.26
N SER A 17 7.60 -6.44 9.40
CA SER A 17 8.48 -7.52 9.80
C SER A 17 7.70 -8.82 10.06
N GLU A 18 6.61 -8.75 10.81
CA GLU A 18 5.75 -9.92 11.07
C GLU A 18 5.18 -10.53 9.78
N LEU A 19 4.71 -9.67 8.87
CA LEU A 19 4.18 -10.13 7.58
C LEU A 19 5.28 -10.75 6.71
N PHE A 20 6.48 -10.17 6.72
CA PHE A 20 7.62 -10.70 5.98
C PHE A 20 8.03 -12.07 6.50
N GLU A 21 8.18 -12.22 7.82
CA GLU A 21 8.51 -13.49 8.45
C GLU A 21 7.45 -14.55 8.13
N ALA A 22 6.17 -14.23 8.34
CA ALA A 22 5.06 -15.14 8.06
C ALA A 22 5.00 -15.55 6.56
N ALA A 23 5.27 -14.64 5.65
CA ALA A 23 5.26 -14.91 4.21
C ALA A 23 6.40 -15.85 3.79
N TYR A 24 7.59 -15.70 4.37
CA TYR A 24 8.75 -16.51 4.01
C TYR A 24 8.86 -17.83 4.79
N ASP A 25 7.99 -18.06 5.78
CA ASP A 25 7.75 -19.40 6.32
C ASP A 25 6.99 -20.30 5.32
N ASP A 26 6.31 -19.71 4.33
CA ASP A 26 5.71 -20.43 3.21
C ASP A 26 6.74 -20.61 2.07
N VAL A 27 7.22 -21.84 1.90
CA VAL A 27 8.22 -22.23 0.89
C VAL A 27 7.79 -21.99 -0.56
N ASN A 28 6.53 -21.65 -0.81
CA ASN A 28 5.99 -21.45 -2.15
C ASN A 28 6.01 -19.98 -2.59
N LEU A 29 6.34 -19.04 -1.70
CA LEU A 29 6.41 -17.63 -2.07
C LEU A 29 7.71 -17.31 -2.84
N PRO A 30 7.62 -16.64 -3.99
CA PRO A 30 8.81 -16.25 -4.74
C PRO A 30 9.69 -15.27 -3.92
N PRO A 31 11.02 -15.43 -3.97
CA PRO A 31 11.93 -14.46 -3.35
C PRO A 31 11.68 -13.03 -3.87
N GLY A 32 11.64 -12.05 -2.96
CA GLY A 32 11.43 -10.63 -3.30
C GLY A 32 9.98 -10.25 -3.56
N PHE A 33 9.05 -11.16 -3.29
CA PHE A 33 7.62 -10.89 -3.44
C PHE A 33 7.12 -9.84 -2.45
N LEU A 34 7.41 -10.00 -1.17
CA LEU A 34 7.14 -8.99 -0.16
C LEU A 34 8.38 -8.13 0.06
N ALA A 35 8.20 -6.82 0.15
CA ALA A 35 9.29 -5.91 0.43
C ALA A 35 9.91 -6.21 1.79
N GLU A 36 11.23 -6.39 1.82
CA GLU A 36 11.99 -6.61 3.04
C GLU A 36 11.78 -5.46 4.02
N PRO A 37 11.54 -5.73 5.31
CA PRO A 37 11.45 -4.67 6.31
C PRO A 37 12.80 -3.93 6.37
N SER A 38 12.78 -2.63 6.16
CA SER A 38 13.99 -1.81 6.15
C SER A 38 13.79 -0.61 7.06
N GLU A 39 14.72 -0.44 7.99
CA GLU A 39 14.87 0.76 8.81
C GLU A 39 15.61 1.88 8.07
N GLU A 40 16.06 1.62 6.85
CA GLU A 40 16.78 2.60 6.06
C GLU A 40 15.83 3.74 5.64
N THR A 41 16.10 4.94 6.16
CA THR A 41 15.24 6.11 5.92
C THR A 41 15.24 6.58 4.47
N THR A 42 16.26 6.22 3.70
CA THR A 42 16.40 6.61 2.29
C THR A 42 15.61 5.72 1.34
N LEU A 43 15.34 4.47 1.74
CA LEU A 43 14.60 3.47 0.96
C LEU A 43 13.73 2.58 1.87
N PRO A 44 12.75 3.16 2.57
CA PRO A 44 11.86 2.36 3.41
C PRO A 44 11.01 1.43 2.54
N SER A 45 10.55 0.33 3.14
CA SER A 45 9.49 -0.48 2.51
C SER A 45 8.29 0.42 2.15
N PRO A 46 7.67 0.26 0.98
CA PRO A 46 6.70 1.22 0.45
C PRO A 46 5.61 1.63 1.44
N HIS A 47 4.93 0.67 2.07
CA HIS A 47 3.85 0.93 3.03
C HIS A 47 4.33 1.56 4.35
N VAL A 48 5.57 1.31 4.76
CA VAL A 48 6.15 1.86 5.99
C VAL A 48 6.34 3.36 5.90
N SER A 49 6.50 3.90 4.70
CA SER A 49 6.64 5.35 4.47
C SER A 49 5.35 6.14 4.74
N GLY A 50 4.18 5.49 4.66
CA GLY A 50 2.88 6.17 4.69
C GLY A 50 2.49 6.85 3.37
N GLY A 51 3.34 6.81 2.35
CA GLY A 51 3.06 7.36 1.02
C GLY A 51 2.49 6.34 0.03
N THR A 52 2.13 5.16 0.51
CA THR A 52 1.64 4.04 -0.30
C THR A 52 0.22 3.66 0.09
N VAL A 53 -0.56 3.28 -0.89
CA VAL A 53 -1.92 2.77 -0.70
C VAL A 53 -2.23 1.67 -1.71
N ASP A 54 -2.81 0.58 -1.21
CA ASP A 54 -3.39 -0.47 -2.03
C ASP A 54 -4.89 -0.28 -2.11
N LEU A 55 -5.42 -0.19 -3.32
CA LEU A 55 -6.82 0.14 -3.54
C LEU A 55 -7.40 -0.50 -4.79
N THR A 56 -8.73 -0.52 -4.82
CA THR A 56 -9.49 -0.90 -6.01
C THR A 56 -10.68 0.04 -6.23
N LEU A 57 -11.35 -0.16 -7.37
CA LEU A 57 -12.68 0.39 -7.59
C LEU A 57 -13.71 -0.44 -6.83
N SER A 58 -14.70 0.20 -6.27
CA SER A 58 -15.91 -0.47 -5.78
C SER A 58 -17.13 -0.04 -6.57
N TYR A 59 -18.10 -0.92 -6.68
CA TYR A 59 -19.40 -0.66 -7.26
C TYR A 59 -20.50 -1.14 -6.32
N ARG A 60 -21.41 -0.24 -5.92
CA ARG A 60 -22.44 -0.54 -4.90
C ARG A 60 -21.84 -1.15 -3.64
N ASP A 61 -20.80 -0.50 -3.12
CA ASP A 61 -20.05 -0.88 -1.90
C ASP A 61 -19.34 -2.23 -1.95
N SER A 62 -19.29 -2.88 -3.12
CA SER A 62 -18.54 -4.12 -3.32
C SER A 62 -17.23 -3.84 -4.03
N PRO A 63 -16.07 -4.20 -3.44
CA PRO A 63 -14.77 -4.08 -4.08
C PRO A 63 -14.69 -5.00 -5.30
N LEU A 64 -14.03 -4.53 -6.35
CA LEU A 64 -13.89 -5.26 -7.60
C LEU A 64 -12.51 -5.92 -7.68
N ALA A 65 -12.49 -7.21 -8.01
CA ALA A 65 -11.28 -7.90 -8.43
C ALA A 65 -11.00 -7.55 -9.90
N LEU A 66 -9.96 -6.76 -10.15
CA LEU A 66 -9.65 -6.27 -11.49
C LEU A 66 -8.82 -7.27 -12.30
N GLY A 67 -9.33 -8.50 -12.43
CA GLY A 67 -8.75 -9.61 -13.19
C GLY A 67 -7.96 -10.60 -12.36
N THR A 68 -7.55 -10.23 -11.15
CA THR A 68 -7.00 -11.11 -10.12
C THR A 68 -7.54 -10.69 -8.76
N PRO A 69 -7.51 -11.55 -7.74
CA PRO A 69 -7.65 -11.11 -6.35
C PRO A 69 -6.61 -10.07 -5.97
N PHE A 70 -6.85 -9.35 -4.88
CA PHE A 70 -5.83 -8.58 -4.18
C PHE A 70 -4.74 -9.54 -3.65
N ASP A 71 -3.48 -9.09 -3.60
CA ASP A 71 -2.33 -9.92 -3.22
C ASP A 71 -2.14 -11.21 -4.05
N ASN A 72 -2.58 -11.20 -5.31
CA ASN A 72 -2.27 -12.26 -6.24
C ASN A 72 -0.82 -12.13 -6.75
N PHE A 73 -0.06 -13.21 -6.75
CA PHE A 73 1.37 -13.26 -7.03
C PHE A 73 1.71 -13.72 -8.46
N GLU A 74 0.70 -13.82 -9.31
CA GLU A 74 0.89 -14.24 -10.70
C GLU A 74 1.14 -13.03 -11.62
N ASP A 75 1.67 -13.29 -12.79
CA ASP A 75 1.94 -12.28 -13.83
C ASP A 75 0.71 -11.43 -14.19
N ASN A 76 -0.50 -11.98 -14.00
CA ASN A 76 -1.75 -11.27 -14.23
C ASN A 76 -2.02 -10.15 -13.23
N ALA A 77 -1.29 -10.08 -12.10
CA ALA A 77 -1.34 -8.96 -11.17
C ALA A 77 -0.71 -7.69 -11.76
N ALA A 78 0.26 -7.82 -12.66
CA ALA A 78 0.92 -6.69 -13.29
C ALA A 78 -0.10 -5.74 -13.93
N ILE A 79 0.08 -4.41 -13.72
CA ILE A 79 -0.89 -3.39 -14.19
C ILE A 79 -1.18 -3.50 -15.68
N MET A 80 -0.20 -3.91 -16.49
CA MET A 80 -0.30 -4.02 -17.95
C MET A 80 -0.76 -5.40 -18.46
N ALA A 81 -1.01 -6.36 -17.59
CA ALA A 81 -1.29 -7.75 -18.00
C ALA A 81 -2.46 -7.87 -18.98
N PHE A 82 -3.49 -7.03 -18.84
CA PHE A 82 -4.70 -7.06 -19.68
C PHE A 82 -4.72 -6.01 -20.80
N GLU A 83 -3.63 -5.27 -21.05
CA GLU A 83 -3.62 -4.15 -22.00
C GLU A 83 -3.93 -4.55 -23.45
N ARG A 84 -3.62 -5.77 -23.83
CA ARG A 84 -3.90 -6.31 -25.18
C ARG A 84 -5.29 -6.96 -25.31
N ALA A 85 -5.99 -7.17 -24.18
CA ALA A 85 -7.31 -7.77 -24.18
C ALA A 85 -8.40 -6.70 -24.33
N ASP A 86 -9.40 -6.94 -25.20
CA ASP A 86 -10.61 -6.11 -25.17
C ASP A 86 -11.56 -6.63 -24.08
N SER A 87 -11.36 -6.15 -22.86
CA SER A 87 -12.05 -6.63 -21.68
C SER A 87 -12.50 -5.49 -20.76
N ILE A 88 -13.49 -5.79 -19.93
CA ILE A 88 -13.94 -4.87 -18.88
C ILE A 88 -12.81 -4.62 -17.86
N VAL A 89 -11.98 -5.63 -17.59
CA VAL A 89 -10.83 -5.53 -16.69
C VAL A 89 -9.85 -4.45 -17.15
N ARG A 90 -9.46 -4.46 -18.44
CA ARG A 90 -8.62 -3.41 -19.02
C ARG A 90 -9.24 -2.02 -18.82
N ARG A 91 -10.53 -1.89 -19.12
CA ARG A 91 -11.22 -0.58 -19.00
C ARG A 91 -11.25 -0.08 -17.56
N LEU A 92 -11.49 -0.96 -16.60
CA LEU A 92 -11.54 -0.62 -15.19
C LEU A 92 -10.13 -0.32 -14.62
N ARG A 93 -9.10 -1.12 -14.99
CA ARG A 93 -7.71 -0.81 -14.61
C ARG A 93 -7.27 0.55 -15.16
N ARG A 94 -7.58 0.86 -16.43
CA ARG A 94 -7.30 2.17 -17.04
C ARG A 94 -8.04 3.31 -16.36
N LEU A 95 -9.30 3.11 -15.98
CA LEU A 95 -10.08 4.11 -15.25
C LEU A 95 -9.40 4.42 -13.90
N MET A 96 -9.08 3.41 -13.13
CA MET A 96 -8.40 3.54 -11.84
C MET A 96 -7.03 4.19 -11.99
N TYR A 97 -6.18 3.65 -12.85
CA TYR A 97 -4.86 4.21 -13.16
C TYR A 97 -4.94 5.69 -13.56
N SER A 98 -5.84 6.03 -14.48
CA SER A 98 -5.98 7.42 -14.95
C SER A 98 -6.48 8.35 -13.85
N SER A 99 -7.36 7.86 -12.97
CA SER A 99 -7.86 8.63 -11.82
C SER A 99 -6.74 8.92 -10.82
N MET A 100 -5.95 7.92 -10.47
CA MET A 100 -4.81 8.05 -9.55
C MET A 100 -3.70 8.93 -10.16
N ARG A 101 -3.38 8.76 -11.45
CA ARG A 101 -2.39 9.59 -12.15
C ARG A 101 -2.77 11.08 -12.20
N ARG A 102 -4.04 11.42 -12.29
CA ARG A 102 -4.50 12.81 -12.21
C ARG A 102 -4.26 13.45 -10.84
N GLN A 103 -4.16 12.63 -9.80
CA GLN A 103 -3.79 13.02 -8.44
C GLN A 103 -2.29 12.82 -8.18
N GLU A 104 -1.50 12.68 -9.26
CA GLU A 104 -0.04 12.58 -9.24
C GLU A 104 0.52 11.29 -8.59
N PHE A 105 -0.30 10.29 -8.30
CA PHE A 105 0.20 8.97 -7.88
C PHE A 105 0.92 8.27 -9.02
N ILE A 106 1.93 7.48 -8.69
CA ILE A 106 2.49 6.46 -9.57
C ILE A 106 1.89 5.09 -9.20
N VAL A 107 1.96 4.14 -10.13
CA VAL A 107 1.60 2.75 -9.88
C VAL A 107 2.85 1.87 -9.91
N TYR A 108 2.92 0.88 -9.06
CA TYR A 108 3.93 -0.17 -9.16
C TYR A 108 3.58 -1.08 -10.36
N SER A 109 4.56 -1.38 -11.20
CA SER A 109 4.30 -2.11 -12.46
C SER A 109 3.87 -3.56 -12.23
N GLY A 110 4.30 -4.18 -11.14
CA GLY A 110 3.98 -5.57 -10.79
C GLY A 110 2.58 -5.78 -10.23
N GLU A 111 1.93 -4.71 -9.75
CA GLU A 111 0.68 -4.82 -8.98
C GLU A 111 -0.33 -3.75 -9.43
N TRP A 112 -1.53 -4.16 -9.81
CA TRP A 112 -2.56 -3.25 -10.29
C TRP A 112 -3.19 -2.38 -9.18
N TRP A 113 -3.06 -2.77 -7.92
CA TRP A 113 -3.65 -2.12 -6.74
C TRP A 113 -2.72 -1.13 -6.06
N HIS A 114 -1.38 -1.25 -6.24
CA HIS A 114 -0.35 -0.54 -5.48
C HIS A 114 -0.01 0.83 -6.08
N PHE A 115 -0.35 1.89 -5.36
CA PHE A 115 -0.12 3.27 -5.76
C PHE A 115 0.74 4.01 -4.73
N GLU A 116 1.63 4.87 -5.22
CA GLU A 116 2.54 5.65 -4.39
C GLU A 116 2.48 7.13 -4.71
N TYR A 117 2.59 7.97 -3.68
CA TYR A 117 2.75 9.40 -3.78
C TYR A 117 3.80 9.88 -2.77
N GLY A 118 4.75 10.73 -3.20
CA GLY A 118 5.75 11.33 -2.33
C GLY A 118 6.78 10.38 -1.70
N THR A 119 6.77 9.08 -2.09
CA THR A 119 7.77 8.07 -1.67
C THR A 119 9.10 8.29 -2.38
N PRO A 120 10.20 7.64 -1.95
CA PRO A 120 11.46 7.64 -2.69
C PRO A 120 11.32 7.15 -4.13
N ARG A 121 10.52 6.11 -4.40
CA ARG A 121 10.24 5.63 -5.76
C ARG A 121 9.50 6.68 -6.58
N TRP A 122 8.47 7.30 -5.99
CA TRP A 122 7.74 8.40 -6.63
C TRP A 122 8.67 9.55 -6.99
N ALA A 123 9.57 9.93 -6.07
CA ALA A 123 10.56 10.99 -6.31
C ALA A 123 11.51 10.63 -7.47
N ALA A 124 12.01 9.40 -7.50
CA ALA A 124 12.89 8.93 -8.58
C ALA A 124 12.20 8.94 -9.95
N ILE A 125 10.92 8.58 -10.02
CA ILE A 125 10.16 8.53 -11.29
C ILE A 125 9.72 9.92 -11.75
N THR A 126 9.33 10.79 -10.81
CA THR A 126 8.77 12.12 -11.16
C THR A 126 9.81 13.22 -11.25
N GLY A 127 11.01 13.02 -10.70
CA GLY A 127 12.03 14.05 -10.56
C GLY A 127 11.70 15.11 -9.52
N ARG A 128 10.69 14.90 -8.68
CA ARG A 128 10.23 15.81 -7.63
C ARG A 128 10.72 15.33 -6.26
N PRO A 129 10.91 16.21 -5.27
CA PRO A 129 11.29 15.78 -3.94
C PRO A 129 10.21 14.91 -3.28
N GLY A 130 10.60 13.79 -2.71
CA GLY A 130 9.72 12.98 -1.86
C GLY A 130 9.38 13.71 -0.56
N CYS A 131 8.23 13.41 0.01
CA CYS A 131 7.75 14.02 1.25
C CYS A 131 7.37 13.00 2.33
N TYR A 132 7.36 11.71 1.99
CA TYR A 132 7.07 10.62 2.93
C TYR A 132 8.34 9.83 3.24
N GLN A 133 8.54 9.57 4.53
CA GLN A 133 9.61 8.75 5.09
C GLN A 133 9.00 7.75 6.07
N ILE A 134 9.83 6.99 6.78
CA ILE A 134 9.32 6.08 7.82
C ILE A 134 8.44 6.86 8.79
N ALA A 135 7.19 6.42 8.92
CA ALA A 135 6.24 6.99 9.86
C ALA A 135 6.20 6.11 11.12
N GLU A 136 6.32 6.74 12.28
CA GLU A 136 6.18 6.08 13.58
C GLU A 136 4.79 6.35 14.16
N PHE A 137 4.30 5.43 15.00
CA PHE A 137 3.12 5.70 15.81
C PHE A 137 3.35 6.93 16.68
N PRO A 138 2.36 7.82 16.78
CA PRO A 138 2.40 8.86 17.80
C PRO A 138 2.57 8.19 19.17
N LYS A 139 3.61 8.57 19.89
CA LYS A 139 3.77 8.09 21.28
C LYS A 139 2.54 8.55 22.05
N VAL A 140 1.72 7.62 22.51
CA VAL A 140 0.64 7.92 23.44
C VAL A 140 1.33 8.38 24.72
N HIS A 141 1.32 9.68 24.97
CA HIS A 141 1.69 10.18 26.28
C HIS A 141 0.66 9.63 27.26
N SER A 142 1.03 8.59 28.00
CA SER A 142 0.29 8.21 29.20
C SER A 142 0.36 9.40 30.16
N ASP A 143 -0.77 10.06 30.33
CA ASP A 143 -0.90 11.15 31.32
C ASP A 143 -0.61 10.55 32.70
N PRO A 144 0.48 10.96 33.38
CA PRO A 144 0.84 10.38 34.67
C PRO A 144 -0.12 10.76 35.80
N ASP A 145 -1.19 11.53 35.52
CA ASP A 145 -2.08 12.10 36.54
C ASP A 145 -3.42 11.36 36.73
N GLN A 146 -3.65 10.22 36.10
CA GLN A 146 -4.87 9.42 36.34
C GLN A 146 -4.78 8.50 37.60
N GLY A 147 -3.68 8.53 38.34
CA GLY A 147 -3.46 7.69 39.54
C GLY A 147 -3.81 8.32 40.88
N ARG A 148 -4.33 9.55 40.92
CA ARG A 148 -4.63 10.24 42.19
C ARG A 148 -6.07 10.69 42.31
N ARG A 149 -7.00 9.77 42.24
CA ARG A 149 -8.36 10.02 42.77
C ARG A 149 -8.76 8.82 43.62
N GLY A 150 -8.72 9.04 44.88
CA GLY A 150 -9.41 8.20 45.83
C GLY A 150 -8.52 7.75 46.97
N ASP A 151 -8.40 8.59 47.97
CA ASP A 151 -8.51 8.20 49.36
C ASP A 151 -8.44 9.51 50.19
N SER A 152 -9.55 9.98 50.62
CA SER A 152 -9.67 10.92 51.72
C SER A 152 -10.76 10.44 52.66
N PRO A 153 -10.54 10.52 53.97
CA PRO A 153 -11.20 9.79 55.05
C PRO A 153 -12.66 10.16 55.28
#